data_476c84195a0a18807d1167e513706d7b
#
_entry.id   476c84195a0a18807d1167e513706d7b
#
_cell.length_a   1.000
_cell.length_b   1.000
_cell.length_c   1.000
_cell.angle_alpha   90.00
_cell.angle_beta   90.00
_cell.angle_gamma   90.00
#
_symmetry.space_group_name_H-M   'P 1'
#
loop_
_entity.id
_entity.type
_entity.pdbx_description
1 polymer ?
#
loop_
_entity_poly.entity_id
_entity_poly.type
_entity_poly.pdbx_seq_one_letter_code
_entity_poly.pdbx_strand_id
1 'polypeptide(L)'
;MTHQKVARALTHWFASAQRPLPWRAAGTSAWAVLVSEIMSHQTPMSRVEPVWRAWMERWPTPRALADAPTAEVLVAWGSLGYPRRALRLQECARAIGDGEVPRTEEGLLALPGVGPYTAAAVASFAFGQRTIVLDVNVRRVLSRVFAGVDHPKPALSKKEHAWARQFVPQDHHVEFNAAAMELGALVCTSRNPKCDECPLAQHCAWLKAGRPTSGTRPKTQAWHGTDRQLRGAIMATLKESTVQGCPLREDYFTAPVTDFEDTVIADLPEPVGSSLTRVRALGTHDRIARLIDDLVSDGLATRDSGVLSLPQ
;
A
#
# COMPACT_ATOMS: atom_id res chain seq x y z
N MET A 1 32.51 -2.35 13.94
CA MET A 1 32.75 -0.88 14.03
C MET A 1 32.02 -0.08 12.94
N THR A 2 32.03 -0.48 11.68
CA THR A 2 31.37 0.28 10.59
C THR A 2 29.84 0.33 10.74
N HIS A 3 29.19 -0.75 11.14
CA HIS A 3 27.73 -0.82 11.31
C HIS A 3 27.18 0.18 12.35
N GLN A 4 27.86 0.31 13.48
CA GLN A 4 27.48 1.26 14.53
C GLN A 4 27.61 2.73 14.08
N LYS A 5 28.65 3.04 13.28
CA LYS A 5 28.83 4.40 12.71
C LYS A 5 27.69 4.70 11.72
N VAL A 6 27.34 3.76 10.87
CA VAL A 6 26.22 3.91 9.93
C VAL A 6 24.90 4.09 10.68
N ALA A 7 24.62 3.27 11.70
CA ALA A 7 23.41 3.39 12.50
C ALA A 7 23.30 4.77 13.17
N ARG A 8 24.37 5.24 13.81
CA ARG A 8 24.41 6.58 14.45
C ARG A 8 24.20 7.72 13.44
N ALA A 9 24.92 7.70 12.31
CA ALA A 9 24.76 8.73 11.30
C ALA A 9 23.32 8.78 10.75
N LEU A 10 22.73 7.61 10.55
CA LEU A 10 21.37 7.46 10.01
C LEU A 10 20.33 7.96 11.01
N THR A 11 20.39 7.54 12.28
CA THR A 11 19.42 7.97 13.30
C THR A 11 19.58 9.45 13.66
N HIS A 12 20.80 9.98 13.67
CA HIS A 12 21.04 11.41 13.87
C HIS A 12 20.40 12.26 12.74
N TRP A 13 20.62 11.88 11.49
CA TRP A 13 19.98 12.53 10.34
C TRP A 13 18.47 12.47 10.43
N PHE A 14 17.91 11.32 10.80
CA PHE A 14 16.47 11.11 10.88
C PHE A 14 15.79 12.04 11.86
N ALA A 15 16.44 12.37 12.99
CA ALA A 15 15.89 13.29 13.99
C ALA A 15 15.44 14.64 13.42
N SER A 16 16.15 15.14 12.38
CA SER A 16 15.83 16.42 11.71
C SER A 16 15.12 16.28 10.37
N ALA A 17 15.22 15.12 9.71
CA ALA A 17 14.76 14.93 8.32
C ALA A 17 13.45 14.14 8.20
N GLN A 18 12.95 13.56 9.31
CA GLN A 18 11.73 12.76 9.27
C GLN A 18 10.50 13.57 8.88
N ARG A 19 9.68 13.01 8.01
CA ARG A 19 8.36 13.57 7.70
C ARG A 19 7.43 13.42 8.90
N PRO A 20 6.57 14.42 9.20
CA PRO A 20 5.62 14.39 10.30
C PRO A 20 4.41 13.51 9.98
N LEU A 21 4.64 12.21 9.80
CA LEU A 21 3.57 11.25 9.51
C LEU A 21 2.74 10.98 10.77
N PRO A 22 1.38 11.08 10.72
CA PRO A 22 0.54 11.03 11.92
C PRO A 22 0.64 9.70 12.67
N TRP A 23 0.87 8.59 11.98
CA TRP A 23 1.05 7.27 12.60
C TRP A 23 2.41 7.06 13.29
N ARG A 24 3.30 8.04 13.25
CA ARG A 24 4.55 8.11 14.03
C ARG A 24 4.40 8.88 15.34
N ALA A 25 3.24 9.49 15.57
CA ALA A 25 3.01 10.25 16.79
C ALA A 25 3.05 9.33 18.02
N ALA A 26 3.58 9.87 19.13
CA ALA A 26 3.57 9.15 20.39
C ALA A 26 2.13 8.80 20.80
N GLY A 27 1.92 7.57 21.31
CA GLY A 27 0.60 7.09 21.70
C GLY A 27 -0.26 6.55 20.56
N THR A 28 0.24 6.52 19.32
CA THR A 28 -0.47 5.86 18.21
C THR A 28 -0.68 4.37 18.52
N SER A 29 -1.92 3.90 18.43
CA SER A 29 -2.26 2.51 18.72
C SER A 29 -1.60 1.53 17.72
N ALA A 30 -1.37 0.30 18.15
CA ALA A 30 -0.84 -0.75 17.27
C ALA A 30 -1.77 -1.04 16.08
N TRP A 31 -3.09 -0.91 16.27
CA TRP A 31 -4.06 -0.97 15.20
C TRP A 31 -3.83 0.13 14.16
N ALA A 32 -3.70 1.36 14.60
CA ALA A 32 -3.47 2.50 13.73
C ALA A 32 -2.15 2.39 12.93
N VAL A 33 -1.09 1.84 13.55
CA VAL A 33 0.17 1.50 12.87
C VAL A 33 -0.05 0.41 11.82
N LEU A 34 -0.75 -0.68 12.15
CA LEU A 34 -1.06 -1.77 11.22
C LEU A 34 -1.84 -1.26 10.00
N VAL A 35 -2.86 -0.43 10.21
CA VAL A 35 -3.63 0.21 9.14
C VAL A 35 -2.74 1.04 8.24
N SER A 36 -1.85 1.88 8.81
CA SER A 36 -0.94 2.73 8.04
C SER A 36 0.02 1.89 7.17
N GLU A 37 0.55 0.80 7.70
CA GLU A 37 1.46 -0.09 6.98
C GLU A 37 0.76 -0.75 5.78
N ILE A 38 -0.46 -1.25 5.95
CA ILE A 38 -1.22 -1.86 4.86
C ILE A 38 -1.62 -0.82 3.81
N MET A 39 -2.03 0.39 4.22
CA MET A 39 -2.38 1.47 3.29
C MET A 39 -1.17 1.95 2.49
N SER A 40 0.02 1.94 3.09
CA SER A 40 1.26 2.44 2.49
C SER A 40 1.87 1.51 1.44
N HIS A 41 1.41 0.27 1.31
CA HIS A 41 1.91 -0.65 0.29
C HIS A 41 1.73 -0.06 -1.11
N GLN A 42 2.84 0.29 -1.79
CA GLN A 42 2.86 0.86 -3.15
C GLN A 42 1.97 2.11 -3.32
N THR A 43 1.72 2.85 -2.24
CA THR A 43 0.90 4.07 -2.26
C THR A 43 1.70 5.24 -1.66
N PRO A 44 1.79 6.39 -2.33
CA PRO A 44 2.44 7.58 -1.79
C PRO A 44 1.81 8.05 -0.48
N MET A 45 2.64 8.49 0.48
CA MET A 45 2.19 8.93 1.80
C MET A 45 1.17 10.09 1.74
N SER A 46 1.32 11.01 0.79
CA SER A 46 0.37 12.11 0.57
C SER A 46 -1.05 11.66 0.22
N ARG A 47 -1.20 10.44 -0.33
CA ARG A 47 -2.52 9.84 -0.60
C ARG A 47 -3.01 9.00 0.59
N VAL A 48 -2.09 8.42 1.35
CA VAL A 48 -2.41 7.58 2.51
C VAL A 48 -2.90 8.42 3.67
N GLU A 49 -2.21 9.50 3.99
CA GLU A 49 -2.48 10.30 5.20
C GLU A 49 -3.94 10.76 5.35
N PRO A 50 -4.58 11.40 4.35
CA PRO A 50 -5.97 11.84 4.50
C PRO A 50 -6.94 10.67 4.68
N VAL A 51 -6.73 9.55 3.99
CA VAL A 51 -7.57 8.36 4.12
C VAL A 51 -7.37 7.70 5.48
N TRP A 52 -6.13 7.59 5.95
CA TRP A 52 -5.81 7.03 7.25
C TRP A 52 -6.45 7.83 8.39
N ARG A 53 -6.39 9.17 8.34
CA ARG A 53 -7.05 10.03 9.34
C ARG A 53 -8.56 9.78 9.40
N ALA A 54 -9.24 9.78 8.26
CA ALA A 54 -10.66 9.49 8.17
C ALA A 54 -11.00 8.07 8.66
N TRP A 55 -10.13 7.09 8.41
CA TRP A 55 -10.31 5.73 8.89
C TRP A 55 -10.13 5.61 10.40
N MET A 56 -9.14 6.28 10.98
CA MET A 56 -8.92 6.27 12.44
C MET A 56 -10.02 6.99 13.21
N GLU A 57 -10.63 8.00 12.61
CA GLU A 57 -11.82 8.65 13.17
C GLU A 57 -13.04 7.71 13.11
N ARG A 58 -13.25 7.04 11.98
CA ARG A 58 -14.41 6.20 11.76
C ARG A 58 -14.29 4.80 12.41
N TRP A 59 -13.11 4.19 12.32
CA TRP A 59 -12.82 2.82 12.79
C TRP A 59 -11.54 2.79 13.66
N PRO A 60 -11.61 3.37 14.86
CA PRO A 60 -10.44 3.49 15.74
C PRO A 60 -9.95 2.16 16.32
N THR A 61 -10.73 1.10 16.20
CA THR A 61 -10.42 -0.25 16.72
C THR A 61 -10.61 -1.32 15.65
N PRO A 62 -9.97 -2.51 15.79
CA PRO A 62 -10.24 -3.63 14.90
C PRO A 62 -11.73 -4.00 14.86
N ARG A 63 -12.40 -4.05 16.01
CA ARG A 63 -13.81 -4.38 16.10
C ARG A 63 -14.68 -3.43 15.28
N ALA A 64 -14.44 -2.14 15.37
CA ALA A 64 -15.19 -1.15 14.59
C ALA A 64 -15.10 -1.39 13.07
N LEU A 65 -13.92 -1.76 12.56
CA LEU A 65 -13.76 -2.11 11.14
C LEU A 65 -14.34 -3.48 10.81
N ALA A 66 -14.23 -4.44 11.72
CA ALA A 66 -14.77 -5.80 11.53
C ALA A 66 -16.29 -5.80 11.32
N ASP A 67 -17.00 -4.96 12.07
CA ASP A 67 -18.47 -4.83 12.03
C ASP A 67 -18.98 -3.92 10.92
N ALA A 68 -18.10 -3.17 10.25
CA ALA A 68 -18.49 -2.28 9.18
C ALA A 68 -19.00 -3.05 7.95
N PRO A 69 -20.04 -2.55 7.23
CA PRO A 69 -20.40 -3.10 5.92
C PRO A 69 -19.22 -3.04 4.95
N THR A 70 -18.96 -4.12 4.23
CA THR A 70 -17.80 -4.21 3.32
C THR A 70 -17.87 -3.14 2.22
N ALA A 71 -19.06 -2.81 1.74
CA ALA A 71 -19.28 -1.73 0.78
C ALA A 71 -18.75 -0.39 1.31
N GLU A 72 -19.02 -0.05 2.56
CA GLU A 72 -18.53 1.18 3.18
C GLU A 72 -17.01 1.21 3.32
N VAL A 73 -16.41 0.08 3.67
CA VAL A 73 -14.94 -0.09 3.74
C VAL A 73 -14.31 0.15 2.36
N LEU A 74 -14.89 -0.41 1.30
CA LEU A 74 -14.41 -0.21 -0.06
C LEU A 74 -14.61 1.23 -0.55
N VAL A 75 -15.72 1.87 -0.22
CA VAL A 75 -15.96 3.30 -0.51
C VAL A 75 -14.91 4.15 0.19
N ALA A 76 -14.72 3.96 1.50
CA ALA A 76 -13.76 4.72 2.31
C ALA A 76 -12.29 4.45 1.93
N TRP A 77 -11.96 3.31 1.31
CA TRP A 77 -10.63 3.06 0.73
C TRP A 77 -10.28 4.05 -0.38
N GLY A 78 -11.27 4.66 -0.99
CA GLY A 78 -11.11 5.72 -1.97
C GLY A 78 -10.24 5.31 -3.15
N SER A 79 -9.27 6.19 -3.45
CA SER A 79 -8.36 6.04 -4.58
C SER A 79 -7.00 5.42 -4.22
N LEU A 80 -6.82 4.77 -3.06
CA LEU A 80 -5.53 4.19 -2.66
C LEU A 80 -5.02 3.10 -3.61
N GLY A 81 -5.93 2.52 -4.42
CA GLY A 81 -5.60 1.45 -5.36
C GLY A 81 -5.50 0.09 -4.66
N TYR A 82 -5.44 -0.98 -5.47
CA TYR A 82 -5.38 -2.36 -4.96
C TYR A 82 -6.45 -2.65 -3.89
N PRO A 83 -7.76 -2.54 -4.20
CA PRO A 83 -8.84 -2.56 -3.22
C PRO A 83 -8.94 -3.87 -2.42
N ARG A 84 -8.36 -4.99 -2.92
CA ARG A 84 -8.22 -6.23 -2.14
C ARG A 84 -7.47 -6.04 -0.83
N ARG A 85 -6.64 -4.99 -0.70
CA ARG A 85 -6.00 -4.67 0.59
C ARG A 85 -7.01 -4.22 1.64
N ALA A 86 -8.06 -3.52 1.23
CA ALA A 86 -9.14 -3.13 2.13
C ALA A 86 -9.89 -4.36 2.66
N LEU A 87 -10.22 -5.31 1.77
CA LEU A 87 -10.85 -6.58 2.16
C LEU A 87 -9.97 -7.36 3.13
N ARG A 88 -8.67 -7.50 2.81
CA ARG A 88 -7.70 -8.19 3.68
C ARG A 88 -7.54 -7.50 5.02
N LEU A 89 -7.57 -6.17 5.06
CA LEU A 89 -7.52 -5.42 6.31
C LEU A 89 -8.80 -5.63 7.14
N GLN A 90 -9.96 -5.72 6.52
CA GLN A 90 -11.20 -6.06 7.20
C GLN A 90 -11.21 -7.51 7.71
N GLU A 91 -10.71 -8.46 6.92
CA GLU A 91 -10.50 -9.85 7.38
C GLU A 91 -9.53 -9.91 8.58
N CYS A 92 -8.44 -9.14 8.52
CA CYS A 92 -7.50 -9.00 9.63
C CYS A 92 -8.20 -8.44 10.88
N ALA A 93 -9.01 -7.41 10.72
CA ALA A 93 -9.80 -6.81 11.79
C ALA A 93 -10.76 -7.82 12.42
N ARG A 94 -11.45 -8.62 11.61
CA ARG A 94 -12.33 -9.72 12.09
C ARG A 94 -11.54 -10.79 12.84
N ALA A 95 -10.34 -11.13 12.40
CA ALA A 95 -9.49 -12.10 13.07
C ALA A 95 -8.96 -11.59 14.43
N ILE A 96 -8.77 -10.29 14.60
CA ILE A 96 -8.41 -9.67 15.89
C ILE A 96 -9.64 -9.52 16.79
N GLY A 97 -10.80 -9.12 16.24
CA GLY A 97 -12.05 -8.91 16.95
C GLY A 97 -11.92 -7.90 18.10
N ASP A 98 -12.37 -8.31 19.29
CA ASP A 98 -12.24 -7.53 20.52
C ASP A 98 -10.88 -7.68 21.21
N GLY A 99 -9.97 -8.48 20.61
CA GLY A 99 -8.62 -8.70 21.13
C GLY A 99 -7.67 -7.56 20.85
N GLU A 100 -6.45 -7.70 21.34
CA GLU A 100 -5.35 -6.81 21.02
C GLU A 100 -4.63 -7.27 19.73
N VAL A 101 -4.04 -6.32 19.01
CA VAL A 101 -3.10 -6.63 17.92
C VAL A 101 -1.96 -7.47 18.47
N PRO A 102 -1.64 -8.63 17.88
CA PRO A 102 -0.55 -9.48 18.36
C PRO A 102 0.78 -8.73 18.42
N ARG A 103 1.55 -8.97 19.50
CA ARG A 103 2.79 -8.23 19.76
C ARG A 103 4.01 -8.84 19.09
N THR A 104 3.97 -10.10 18.68
CA THR A 104 5.11 -10.82 18.10
C THR A 104 5.01 -10.91 16.58
N GLU A 105 6.14 -10.97 15.88
CA GLU A 105 6.15 -11.21 14.42
C GLU A 105 5.36 -12.46 14.04
N GLU A 106 5.47 -13.53 14.83
CA GLU A 106 4.78 -14.80 14.60
C GLU A 106 3.25 -14.62 14.70
N GLY A 107 2.76 -13.98 15.77
CA GLY A 107 1.34 -13.68 15.92
C GLY A 107 0.80 -12.74 14.85
N LEU A 108 1.59 -11.76 14.44
CA LEU A 108 1.23 -10.86 13.34
C LEU A 108 1.16 -11.58 11.99
N LEU A 109 2.09 -12.49 11.72
CA LEU A 109 2.09 -13.30 10.49
C LEU A 109 0.89 -14.25 10.38
N ALA A 110 0.27 -14.61 11.50
CA ALA A 110 -0.94 -15.43 11.51
C ALA A 110 -2.20 -14.67 11.06
N LEU A 111 -2.15 -13.33 11.02
CA LEU A 111 -3.28 -12.49 10.62
C LEU A 111 -3.47 -12.48 9.10
N PRO A 112 -4.72 -12.51 8.60
CA PRO A 112 -5.02 -12.38 7.19
C PRO A 112 -4.40 -11.12 6.57
N GLY A 113 -3.74 -11.25 5.42
CA GLY A 113 -3.17 -10.11 4.70
C GLY A 113 -1.89 -9.52 5.29
N VAL A 114 -1.40 -10.03 6.42
CA VAL A 114 -0.15 -9.60 7.04
C VAL A 114 1.00 -10.48 6.56
N GLY A 115 1.89 -9.90 5.77
CA GLY A 115 3.11 -10.56 5.29
C GLY A 115 4.33 -10.23 6.17
N PRO A 116 5.50 -10.86 5.86
CA PRO A 116 6.73 -10.68 6.65
C PRO A 116 7.15 -9.22 6.84
N TYR A 117 6.98 -8.39 5.80
CA TYR A 117 7.25 -6.96 5.92
C TYR A 117 6.33 -6.29 6.95
N THR A 118 5.01 -6.46 6.80
CA THR A 118 4.02 -5.82 7.68
C THR A 118 4.17 -6.31 9.13
N ALA A 119 4.40 -7.62 9.33
CA ALA A 119 4.65 -8.16 10.66
C ALA A 119 5.86 -7.53 11.32
N ALA A 120 6.99 -7.45 10.62
CA ALA A 120 8.21 -6.83 11.12
C ALA A 120 8.00 -5.31 11.40
N ALA A 121 7.32 -4.60 10.51
CA ALA A 121 7.04 -3.17 10.66
C ALA A 121 6.18 -2.89 11.89
N VAL A 122 5.08 -3.62 12.06
CA VAL A 122 4.20 -3.47 13.24
C VAL A 122 4.91 -3.88 14.53
N ALA A 123 5.63 -5.00 14.54
CA ALA A 123 6.44 -5.42 15.70
C ALA A 123 7.47 -4.36 16.10
N SER A 124 8.13 -3.74 15.12
CA SER A 124 9.09 -2.65 15.36
C SER A 124 8.40 -1.37 15.81
N PHE A 125 7.48 -0.83 15.00
CA PHE A 125 6.97 0.54 15.19
C PHE A 125 5.90 0.66 16.28
N ALA A 126 5.09 -0.38 16.48
CA ALA A 126 4.05 -0.36 17.51
C ALA A 126 4.52 -0.93 18.86
N PHE A 127 5.44 -1.90 18.82
CA PHE A 127 5.83 -2.65 20.03
C PHE A 127 7.31 -2.53 20.40
N GLY A 128 8.07 -1.74 19.65
CA GLY A 128 9.48 -1.51 19.94
C GLY A 128 10.34 -2.78 19.83
N GLN A 129 9.94 -3.78 19.07
CA GLN A 129 10.71 -5.02 18.92
C GLN A 129 11.90 -4.82 18.00
N ARG A 130 13.04 -5.43 18.36
CA ARG A 130 14.23 -5.43 17.54
C ARG A 130 14.11 -6.42 16.37
N THR A 131 13.53 -5.97 15.29
CA THR A 131 13.38 -6.69 14.04
C THR A 131 13.94 -5.89 12.88
N ILE A 132 14.08 -6.49 11.70
CA ILE A 132 14.49 -5.79 10.48
C ILE A 132 13.30 -5.56 9.56
N VAL A 133 13.00 -4.32 9.26
CA VAL A 133 11.92 -3.92 8.34
C VAL A 133 12.49 -3.78 6.93
N LEU A 134 12.19 -4.72 6.04
CA LEU A 134 12.77 -4.80 4.70
C LEU A 134 11.75 -4.48 3.60
N ASP A 135 11.52 -3.19 3.38
CA ASP A 135 10.86 -2.74 2.15
C ASP A 135 11.87 -2.56 1.00
N VAL A 136 11.37 -2.18 -0.18
CA VAL A 136 12.22 -1.94 -1.36
C VAL A 136 13.23 -0.81 -1.15
N ASN A 137 12.93 0.16 -0.28
CA ASN A 137 13.79 1.29 0.03
C ASN A 137 14.93 0.86 0.96
N VAL A 138 14.61 0.20 2.06
CA VAL A 138 15.60 -0.33 3.02
C VAL A 138 16.53 -1.31 2.34
N ARG A 139 15.99 -2.25 1.56
CA ARG A 139 16.80 -3.20 0.79
C ARG A 139 17.80 -2.50 -0.13
N ARG A 140 17.36 -1.45 -0.83
CA ARG A 140 18.24 -0.65 -1.70
C ARG A 140 19.31 0.11 -0.91
N VAL A 141 18.94 0.74 0.20
CA VAL A 141 19.89 1.43 1.09
C VAL A 141 20.96 0.46 1.58
N LEU A 142 20.57 -0.68 2.14
CA LEU A 142 21.50 -1.69 2.65
C LEU A 142 22.40 -2.27 1.55
N SER A 143 21.83 -2.56 0.36
CA SER A 143 22.61 -3.05 -0.78
C SER A 143 23.67 -2.05 -1.21
N ARG A 144 23.35 -0.77 -1.32
CA ARG A 144 24.30 0.26 -1.72
C ARG A 144 25.35 0.52 -0.64
N VAL A 145 24.92 0.65 0.61
CA VAL A 145 25.82 1.01 1.71
C VAL A 145 26.80 -0.12 2.03
N PHE A 146 26.31 -1.35 2.14
CA PHE A 146 27.11 -2.47 2.66
C PHE A 146 27.57 -3.47 1.60
N ALA A 147 26.78 -3.71 0.56
CA ALA A 147 27.13 -4.67 -0.49
C ALA A 147 27.75 -4.01 -1.73
N GLY A 148 27.73 -2.69 -1.88
CA GLY A 148 28.25 -1.98 -3.05
C GLY A 148 27.46 -2.24 -4.34
N VAL A 149 26.19 -2.66 -4.23
CA VAL A 149 25.34 -3.04 -5.36
C VAL A 149 24.21 -2.02 -5.51
N ASP A 150 23.94 -1.59 -6.74
CA ASP A 150 22.92 -0.56 -7.06
C ASP A 150 21.51 -0.96 -6.60
N HIS A 151 21.10 -2.18 -6.91
CA HIS A 151 19.81 -2.75 -6.55
C HIS A 151 19.93 -4.15 -5.98
N PRO A 152 19.13 -4.51 -4.96
CA PRO A 152 19.02 -5.90 -4.49
C PRO A 152 18.39 -6.78 -5.57
N LYS A 153 18.49 -8.09 -5.43
CA LYS A 153 17.75 -9.05 -6.27
C LYS A 153 16.23 -8.80 -6.18
N PRO A 154 15.45 -9.07 -7.25
CA PRO A 154 14.00 -8.80 -7.23
C PRO A 154 13.27 -9.44 -6.06
N ALA A 155 13.51 -10.74 -5.80
CA ALA A 155 12.89 -11.46 -4.69
C ALA A 155 13.76 -11.38 -3.43
N LEU A 156 13.12 -11.11 -2.29
CA LEU A 156 13.76 -11.20 -0.97
C LEU A 156 14.01 -12.68 -0.63
N SER A 157 15.27 -13.03 -0.37
CA SER A 157 15.66 -14.38 0.05
C SER A 157 15.84 -14.46 1.57
N LYS A 158 15.70 -15.66 2.14
CA LYS A 158 16.03 -15.92 3.56
C LYS A 158 17.49 -15.51 3.88
N LYS A 159 18.41 -15.71 2.94
CA LYS A 159 19.82 -15.32 3.09
C LYS A 159 19.97 -13.80 3.16
N GLU A 160 19.27 -13.05 2.31
CA GLU A 160 19.29 -11.58 2.35
C GLU A 160 18.68 -11.06 3.65
N HIS A 161 17.56 -11.66 4.11
CA HIS A 161 16.95 -11.29 5.39
C HIS A 161 17.90 -11.50 6.57
N ALA A 162 18.54 -12.67 6.66
CA ALA A 162 19.52 -12.97 7.70
C ALA A 162 20.73 -12.01 7.65
N TRP A 163 21.19 -11.66 6.44
CA TRP A 163 22.26 -10.69 6.23
C TRP A 163 21.83 -9.28 6.68
N ALA A 164 20.65 -8.83 6.31
CA ALA A 164 20.16 -7.50 6.66
C ALA A 164 19.97 -7.33 8.18
N ARG A 165 19.52 -8.38 8.87
CA ARG A 165 19.30 -8.37 10.33
C ARG A 165 20.57 -8.04 11.12
N GLN A 166 21.76 -8.31 10.59
CA GLN A 166 23.03 -8.00 11.26
C GLN A 166 23.30 -6.50 11.41
N PHE A 167 22.64 -5.65 10.61
CA PHE A 167 22.84 -4.21 10.63
C PHE A 167 21.94 -3.48 11.62
N VAL A 168 20.91 -4.14 12.14
CA VAL A 168 19.99 -3.55 13.12
C VAL A 168 20.71 -3.39 14.44
N PRO A 169 20.88 -2.16 14.94
CA PRO A 169 21.59 -1.92 16.19
C PRO A 169 20.81 -2.49 17.39
N GLN A 170 21.49 -2.64 18.54
CA GLN A 170 20.82 -3.06 19.78
C GLN A 170 19.93 -1.94 20.32
N ASP A 171 20.47 -0.74 20.35
CA ASP A 171 19.77 0.46 20.78
C ASP A 171 19.28 1.24 19.56
N HIS A 172 18.17 1.98 19.69
CA HIS A 172 17.59 2.80 18.60
C HIS A 172 17.24 2.01 17.34
N HIS A 173 16.88 0.74 17.49
CA HIS A 173 16.52 -0.14 16.33
C HIS A 173 15.23 0.28 15.65
N VAL A 174 14.28 0.86 16.37
CA VAL A 174 13.04 1.40 15.79
C VAL A 174 13.35 2.61 14.92
N GLU A 175 14.12 3.56 15.45
CA GLU A 175 14.54 4.75 14.71
C GLU A 175 15.44 4.37 13.52
N PHE A 176 16.28 3.35 13.65
CA PHE A 176 17.08 2.83 12.53
C PHE A 176 16.22 2.34 11.38
N ASN A 177 15.19 1.53 11.66
CA ASN A 177 14.26 1.05 10.62
C ASN A 177 13.54 2.22 9.94
N ALA A 178 12.96 3.13 10.73
CA ALA A 178 12.28 4.31 10.21
C ALA A 178 13.21 5.21 9.39
N ALA A 179 14.43 5.42 9.87
CA ALA A 179 15.45 6.23 9.20
C ALA A 179 15.93 5.61 7.89
N ALA A 180 16.10 4.29 7.83
CA ALA A 180 16.48 3.59 6.60
C ALA A 180 15.38 3.67 5.52
N MET A 181 14.12 3.55 5.92
CA MET A 181 12.96 3.76 5.03
C MET A 181 12.93 5.21 4.51
N GLU A 182 13.07 6.19 5.41
CA GLU A 182 13.04 7.62 5.07
C GLU A 182 14.20 8.01 4.16
N LEU A 183 15.42 7.56 4.45
CA LEU A 183 16.59 7.80 3.59
C LEU A 183 16.36 7.23 2.19
N GLY A 184 15.82 6.02 2.10
CA GLY A 184 15.51 5.41 0.81
C GLY A 184 14.41 6.14 0.04
N ALA A 185 13.45 6.73 0.73
CA ALA A 185 12.37 7.50 0.11
C ALA A 185 12.81 8.88 -0.38
N LEU A 186 13.64 9.59 0.39
CA LEU A 186 13.95 11.02 0.17
C LEU A 186 15.31 11.27 -0.49
N VAL A 187 16.31 10.47 -0.16
CA VAL A 187 17.72 10.71 -0.54
C VAL A 187 18.26 9.60 -1.42
N CYS A 188 18.28 8.35 -0.93
CA CYS A 188 18.81 7.19 -1.64
C CYS A 188 17.77 6.60 -2.62
N THR A 189 17.23 7.44 -3.49
CA THR A 189 16.19 7.06 -4.46
C THR A 189 16.67 6.07 -5.51
N SER A 190 15.75 5.39 -6.19
CA SER A 190 16.10 4.36 -7.18
C SER A 190 16.85 4.92 -8.39
N ARG A 191 16.40 6.06 -8.94
CA ARG A 191 16.94 6.59 -10.21
C ARG A 191 18.01 7.66 -10.02
N ASN A 192 17.73 8.69 -9.24
CA ASN A 192 18.59 9.85 -9.05
C ASN A 192 18.87 10.06 -7.56
N PRO A 193 19.72 9.23 -6.92
CA PRO A 193 20.03 9.39 -5.51
C PRO A 193 20.83 10.68 -5.28
N LYS A 194 20.46 11.42 -4.24
CA LYS A 194 21.10 12.64 -3.80
C LYS A 194 22.28 12.33 -2.89
N CYS A 195 23.36 11.79 -3.47
CA CYS A 195 24.48 11.28 -2.69
C CYS A 195 25.24 12.38 -1.95
N ASP A 196 25.21 13.62 -2.45
CA ASP A 196 25.86 14.77 -1.84
C ASP A 196 25.14 15.24 -0.57
N GLU A 197 23.83 14.95 -0.45
CA GLU A 197 23.01 15.20 0.75
C GLU A 197 22.95 13.98 1.70
N CYS A 198 23.60 12.86 1.32
CA CYS A 198 23.43 11.59 2.03
C CYS A 198 24.28 11.51 3.30
N PRO A 199 23.68 11.29 4.49
CA PRO A 199 24.43 11.15 5.75
C PRO A 199 25.36 9.93 5.76
N LEU A 200 25.15 8.98 4.84
CA LEU A 200 25.92 7.76 4.71
C LEU A 200 26.96 7.79 3.58
N ALA A 201 27.16 8.92 2.89
CA ALA A 201 28.06 9.02 1.73
C ALA A 201 29.46 8.48 2.02
N GLN A 202 30.06 8.88 3.15
CA GLN A 202 31.40 8.43 3.57
C GLN A 202 31.50 6.93 3.89
N HIS A 203 30.35 6.26 4.14
CA HIS A 203 30.30 4.84 4.49
C HIS A 203 29.76 3.97 3.35
N CYS A 204 29.30 4.58 2.25
CA CYS A 204 28.62 3.90 1.17
C CYS A 204 29.61 3.17 0.25
N ALA A 205 29.57 1.84 0.24
CA ALA A 205 30.43 1.02 -0.61
C ALA A 205 30.13 1.24 -2.10
N TRP A 206 28.87 1.39 -2.47
CA TRP A 206 28.45 1.64 -3.86
C TRP A 206 28.97 3.00 -4.38
N LEU A 207 28.91 4.06 -3.55
CA LEU A 207 29.43 5.37 -3.92
C LEU A 207 30.96 5.34 -4.08
N LYS A 208 31.66 4.68 -3.16
CA LYS A 208 33.12 4.49 -3.22
C LYS A 208 33.57 3.72 -4.45
N ALA A 209 32.75 2.77 -4.92
CA ALA A 209 33.03 2.00 -6.13
C ALA A 209 32.68 2.74 -7.45
N GLY A 210 32.32 4.02 -7.39
CA GLY A 210 31.97 4.80 -8.57
C GLY A 210 30.55 4.58 -9.09
N ARG A 211 29.64 4.09 -8.25
CA ARG A 211 28.23 3.86 -8.57
C ARG A 211 28.00 2.83 -9.71
N PRO A 212 28.57 1.61 -9.63
CA PRO A 212 28.38 0.61 -10.66
C PRO A 212 26.90 0.27 -10.85
N THR A 213 26.43 0.20 -12.10
CA THR A 213 25.04 -0.15 -12.42
C THR A 213 24.90 -1.65 -12.66
N SER A 214 23.87 -2.27 -12.11
CA SER A 214 23.61 -3.72 -12.25
C SER A 214 22.88 -4.11 -13.54
N GLY A 215 22.74 -3.21 -14.51
CA GLY A 215 22.28 -3.48 -15.87
C GLY A 215 20.78 -3.71 -16.08
N THR A 216 20.03 -4.19 -15.12
CA THR A 216 18.59 -4.47 -15.25
C THR A 216 17.75 -3.57 -14.35
N ARG A 217 17.20 -2.53 -14.94
CA ARG A 217 16.18 -1.69 -14.24
C ARG A 217 14.79 -2.27 -14.47
N PRO A 218 13.93 -2.34 -13.43
CA PRO A 218 12.53 -2.70 -13.62
C PRO A 218 11.86 -1.75 -14.61
N LYS A 219 11.17 -2.29 -15.62
CA LYS A 219 10.37 -1.48 -16.54
C LYS A 219 9.20 -0.87 -15.78
N THR A 220 8.98 0.42 -15.95
CA THR A 220 7.77 1.09 -15.44
C THR A 220 6.57 0.57 -16.22
N GLN A 221 5.58 0.03 -15.52
CA GLN A 221 4.34 -0.45 -16.14
C GLN A 221 3.53 0.74 -16.63
N ALA A 222 3.06 0.69 -17.88
CA ALA A 222 2.15 1.68 -18.41
C ALA A 222 0.84 1.71 -17.57
N TRP A 223 0.21 2.88 -17.53
CA TRP A 223 -1.09 3.03 -16.88
C TRP A 223 -2.23 3.09 -17.92
N HIS A 224 -2.05 3.91 -18.96
CA HIS A 224 -3.07 4.13 -19.98
C HIS A 224 -3.31 2.88 -20.83
N GLY A 225 -4.58 2.57 -21.08
CA GLY A 225 -5.01 1.44 -21.90
C GLY A 225 -4.89 0.06 -21.21
N THR A 226 -4.49 0.02 -19.93
CA THR A 226 -4.33 -1.25 -19.21
C THR A 226 -5.60 -1.72 -18.51
N ASP A 227 -5.69 -3.03 -18.24
CA ASP A 227 -6.77 -3.62 -17.42
C ASP A 227 -6.82 -3.00 -16.03
N ARG A 228 -5.68 -2.61 -15.47
CA ARG A 228 -5.61 -1.91 -14.19
C ARG A 228 -6.34 -0.57 -14.20
N GLN A 229 -6.25 0.19 -15.29
CA GLN A 229 -6.98 1.44 -15.45
C GLN A 229 -8.49 1.19 -15.53
N LEU A 230 -8.91 0.23 -16.37
CA LEU A 230 -10.31 -0.09 -16.58
C LEU A 230 -10.96 -0.70 -15.31
N ARG A 231 -10.27 -1.63 -14.63
CA ARG A 231 -10.73 -2.13 -13.31
C ARG A 231 -10.92 -1.00 -12.29
N GLY A 232 -10.00 -0.05 -12.29
CA GLY A 232 -10.11 1.14 -11.44
C GLY A 232 -11.33 2.00 -11.75
N ALA A 233 -11.67 2.16 -13.03
CA ALA A 233 -12.85 2.89 -13.46
C ALA A 233 -14.15 2.16 -13.08
N ILE A 234 -14.24 0.85 -13.31
CA ILE A 234 -15.41 0.03 -12.89
C ILE A 234 -15.61 0.14 -11.36
N MET A 235 -14.55 -0.01 -10.57
CA MET A 235 -14.62 0.13 -9.11
C MET A 235 -15.05 1.53 -8.67
N ALA A 236 -14.63 2.59 -9.37
CA ALA A 236 -15.07 3.95 -9.08
C ALA A 236 -16.58 4.09 -9.31
N THR A 237 -17.09 3.60 -10.43
CA THR A 237 -18.53 3.61 -10.75
C THR A 237 -19.36 2.86 -9.69
N LEU A 238 -18.91 1.68 -9.24
CA LEU A 238 -19.59 0.92 -8.18
C LEU A 238 -19.60 1.66 -6.84
N LYS A 239 -18.51 2.34 -6.49
CA LYS A 239 -18.46 3.16 -5.25
C LYS A 239 -19.41 4.35 -5.31
N GLU A 240 -19.45 5.05 -6.44
CA GLU A 240 -20.36 6.16 -6.65
C GLU A 240 -21.81 5.71 -6.62
N SER A 241 -22.13 4.59 -7.29
CA SER A 241 -23.43 3.95 -7.23
C SER A 241 -23.87 3.65 -5.79
N THR A 242 -22.95 3.09 -4.99
CA THR A 242 -23.21 2.78 -3.58
C THR A 242 -23.49 4.07 -2.77
N VAL A 243 -22.70 5.12 -2.96
CA VAL A 243 -22.89 6.41 -2.27
C VAL A 243 -24.21 7.07 -2.65
N GLN A 244 -24.63 6.97 -3.92
CA GLN A 244 -25.88 7.54 -4.43
C GLN A 244 -27.10 6.65 -4.19
N GLY A 245 -26.94 5.43 -3.66
CA GLY A 245 -28.03 4.46 -3.52
C GLY A 245 -28.67 4.06 -4.85
N CYS A 246 -27.91 4.11 -5.94
CA CYS A 246 -28.38 3.88 -7.30
C CYS A 246 -27.92 2.51 -7.80
N PRO A 247 -28.80 1.48 -7.87
CA PRO A 247 -28.42 0.16 -8.35
C PRO A 247 -27.98 0.22 -9.82
N LEU A 248 -26.88 -0.47 -10.16
CA LEU A 248 -26.35 -0.55 -11.51
C LEU A 248 -26.61 -1.92 -12.11
N ARG A 249 -27.33 -1.95 -13.23
CA ARG A 249 -27.45 -3.15 -14.01
C ARG A 249 -26.14 -3.42 -14.76
N GLU A 250 -25.80 -4.69 -14.92
CA GLU A 250 -24.55 -5.08 -15.61
C GLU A 250 -24.57 -4.70 -17.10
N ASP A 251 -25.74 -4.75 -17.72
CA ASP A 251 -25.93 -4.33 -19.12
C ASP A 251 -25.60 -2.86 -19.35
N TYR A 252 -25.67 -2.01 -18.31
CA TYR A 252 -25.23 -0.60 -18.39
C TYR A 252 -23.73 -0.48 -18.73
N PHE A 253 -22.92 -1.42 -18.33
CA PHE A 253 -21.49 -1.45 -18.64
C PHE A 253 -21.21 -2.01 -20.04
N THR A 254 -22.05 -2.88 -20.54
CA THR A 254 -21.76 -3.76 -21.67
C THR A 254 -22.69 -3.65 -22.85
N ALA A 255 -23.82 -2.90 -22.78
CA ALA A 255 -24.73 -2.72 -23.91
C ALA A 255 -24.09 -1.96 -25.10
N PRO A 256 -24.49 -2.23 -26.35
CA PRO A 256 -24.04 -1.47 -27.52
C PRO A 256 -24.37 0.01 -27.43
N VAL A 257 -23.53 0.86 -28.02
CA VAL A 257 -23.57 2.33 -27.87
C VAL A 257 -24.80 2.98 -28.49
N THR A 258 -25.48 2.35 -29.44
CA THR A 258 -26.40 2.99 -30.37
C THR A 258 -27.77 3.44 -29.83
N ASP A 259 -28.25 2.85 -28.71
CA ASP A 259 -29.57 3.19 -28.13
C ASP A 259 -29.53 3.48 -26.62
N PHE A 260 -28.35 3.41 -26.03
CA PHE A 260 -28.19 3.36 -24.58
C PHE A 260 -27.80 4.71 -23.96
N GLU A 261 -27.08 5.55 -24.72
CA GLU A 261 -26.49 6.78 -24.16
C GLU A 261 -27.54 7.85 -23.84
N ASP A 262 -28.59 7.96 -24.63
CA ASP A 262 -29.55 9.06 -24.50
C ASP A 262 -30.65 8.82 -23.45
N THR A 263 -30.96 7.55 -23.13
CA THR A 263 -32.11 7.26 -22.26
C THR A 263 -31.68 6.80 -20.86
N VAL A 264 -30.71 5.91 -20.74
CA VAL A 264 -30.38 5.26 -19.46
C VAL A 264 -29.35 6.04 -18.66
N ILE A 265 -28.33 6.61 -19.32
CA ILE A 265 -27.30 7.41 -18.64
C ILE A 265 -27.89 8.73 -18.15
N ALA A 266 -28.84 9.31 -18.90
CA ALA A 266 -29.52 10.54 -18.53
C ALA A 266 -30.36 10.42 -17.23
N ASP A 267 -30.84 9.23 -16.92
CA ASP A 267 -31.64 8.96 -15.71
C ASP A 267 -30.77 8.61 -14.48
N LEU A 268 -29.45 8.40 -14.66
CA LEU A 268 -28.54 8.13 -13.56
C LEU A 268 -28.09 9.44 -12.86
N PRO A 269 -27.83 9.40 -11.55
CA PRO A 269 -27.15 10.52 -10.89
C PRO A 269 -25.87 10.91 -11.63
N GLU A 270 -25.63 12.20 -11.81
CA GLU A 270 -24.54 12.71 -12.66
C GLU A 270 -23.17 12.06 -12.37
N PRO A 271 -22.73 11.90 -11.12
CA PRO A 271 -21.45 11.24 -10.85
C PRO A 271 -21.38 9.79 -11.36
N VAL A 272 -22.49 9.06 -11.27
CA VAL A 272 -22.60 7.66 -11.71
C VAL A 272 -22.60 7.58 -13.24
N GLY A 273 -23.39 8.42 -13.91
CA GLY A 273 -23.47 8.51 -15.36
C GLY A 273 -22.10 8.84 -15.99
N SER A 274 -21.43 9.86 -15.49
CA SER A 274 -20.09 10.25 -15.97
C SER A 274 -19.06 9.14 -15.78
N SER A 275 -19.07 8.46 -14.64
CA SER A 275 -18.16 7.34 -14.39
C SER A 275 -18.44 6.15 -15.29
N LEU A 276 -19.70 5.83 -15.56
CA LEU A 276 -20.11 4.77 -16.46
C LEU A 276 -19.66 5.06 -17.90
N THR A 277 -19.91 6.27 -18.40
CA THR A 277 -19.43 6.73 -19.71
C THR A 277 -17.92 6.57 -19.83
N ARG A 278 -17.17 6.91 -18.78
CA ARG A 278 -15.73 6.70 -18.74
C ARG A 278 -15.31 5.23 -18.84
N VAL A 279 -16.02 4.31 -18.16
CA VAL A 279 -15.76 2.87 -18.27
C VAL A 279 -15.92 2.41 -19.71
N ARG A 280 -17.02 2.80 -20.36
CA ARG A 280 -17.34 2.43 -21.75
C ARG A 280 -16.32 2.99 -22.76
N ALA A 281 -15.80 4.18 -22.51
CA ALA A 281 -14.73 4.79 -23.32
C ALA A 281 -13.36 4.10 -23.17
N LEU A 282 -13.11 3.39 -22.06
CA LEU A 282 -11.82 2.76 -21.77
C LEU A 282 -11.71 1.31 -22.25
N GLY A 283 -12.81 0.64 -22.59
CA GLY A 283 -12.79 -0.77 -22.93
C GLY A 283 -13.87 -1.21 -23.91
N THR A 284 -13.61 -2.31 -24.61
CA THR A 284 -14.64 -3.01 -25.38
C THR A 284 -15.58 -3.78 -24.47
N HIS A 285 -16.78 -4.11 -24.96
CA HIS A 285 -17.78 -4.91 -24.26
C HIS A 285 -17.17 -6.17 -23.60
N ASP A 286 -16.51 -7.04 -24.38
CA ASP A 286 -15.93 -8.29 -23.88
C ASP A 286 -14.87 -8.06 -22.82
N ARG A 287 -14.06 -6.98 -22.97
CA ARG A 287 -13.04 -6.64 -21.99
C ARG A 287 -13.63 -6.16 -20.67
N ILE A 288 -14.70 -5.37 -20.75
CA ILE A 288 -15.42 -4.89 -19.56
C ILE A 288 -16.07 -6.08 -18.85
N ALA A 289 -16.81 -6.94 -19.57
CA ALA A 289 -17.47 -8.13 -19.03
C ALA A 289 -16.46 -9.04 -18.30
N ARG A 290 -15.35 -9.36 -18.94
CA ARG A 290 -14.29 -10.17 -18.34
C ARG A 290 -13.75 -9.53 -17.03
N LEU A 291 -13.54 -8.22 -17.01
CA LEU A 291 -13.03 -7.54 -15.82
C LEU A 291 -14.06 -7.42 -14.70
N ILE A 292 -15.36 -7.41 -15.03
CA ILE A 292 -16.44 -7.53 -14.06
C ILE A 292 -16.40 -8.93 -13.43
N ASP A 293 -16.27 -9.99 -14.23
CA ASP A 293 -16.14 -11.36 -13.72
C ASP A 293 -14.92 -11.51 -12.79
N ASP A 294 -13.80 -10.92 -13.18
CA ASP A 294 -12.60 -10.87 -12.33
C ASP A 294 -12.86 -10.14 -11.00
N LEU A 295 -13.62 -9.02 -11.01
CA LEU A 295 -13.96 -8.27 -9.78
C LEU A 295 -14.89 -9.07 -8.87
N VAL A 296 -15.86 -9.79 -9.44
CA VAL A 296 -16.76 -10.68 -8.69
C VAL A 296 -15.97 -11.85 -8.10
N SER A 297 -15.12 -12.49 -8.88
CA SER A 297 -14.23 -13.57 -8.40
C SER A 297 -13.27 -13.11 -7.30
N ASP A 298 -12.81 -11.86 -7.37
CA ASP A 298 -11.94 -11.25 -6.36
C ASP A 298 -12.68 -10.81 -5.08
N GLY A 299 -14.01 -10.94 -5.03
CA GLY A 299 -14.86 -10.49 -3.92
C GLY A 299 -14.96 -8.95 -3.81
N LEU A 300 -14.68 -8.23 -4.88
CA LEU A 300 -14.73 -6.76 -4.95
C LEU A 300 -16.06 -6.23 -5.50
N ALA A 301 -16.83 -7.10 -6.11
CA ALA A 301 -18.19 -6.86 -6.57
C ALA A 301 -19.06 -8.08 -6.30
N THR A 302 -20.35 -7.88 -6.27
CA THR A 302 -21.38 -8.93 -6.25
C THR A 302 -22.31 -8.75 -7.42
N ARG A 303 -22.84 -9.87 -7.92
CA ARG A 303 -23.81 -9.91 -9.01
C ARG A 303 -25.06 -10.62 -8.51
N ASP A 304 -26.18 -9.94 -8.48
CA ASP A 304 -27.47 -10.51 -8.11
C ASP A 304 -28.54 -10.05 -9.09
N SER A 305 -29.23 -11.00 -9.72
CA SER A 305 -30.34 -10.73 -10.65
C SER A 305 -30.01 -9.69 -11.74
N GLY A 306 -28.76 -9.69 -12.23
CA GLY A 306 -28.28 -8.76 -13.24
C GLY A 306 -27.90 -7.38 -12.70
N VAL A 307 -27.96 -7.18 -11.39
CA VAL A 307 -27.47 -5.96 -10.70
C VAL A 307 -26.05 -6.20 -10.20
N LEU A 308 -25.17 -5.25 -10.46
CA LEU A 308 -23.80 -5.24 -10.02
C LEU A 308 -23.64 -4.23 -8.85
N SER A 309 -23.08 -4.67 -7.75
CA SER A 309 -22.89 -3.85 -6.55
C SER A 309 -21.59 -4.15 -5.82
N LEU A 310 -21.21 -3.32 -4.86
CA LEU A 310 -20.17 -3.68 -3.89
C LEU A 310 -20.71 -4.76 -2.92
N PRO A 311 -19.83 -5.64 -2.38
CA PRO A 311 -20.22 -6.65 -1.39
C PRO A 311 -20.73 -5.98 -0.10
N GLN A 312 -21.76 -6.58 0.51
CA GLN A 312 -22.38 -6.09 1.76
C GLN A 312 -21.51 -6.39 2.98
#